data_9b2130540c7266e5a1d84b5c87b18a9a
#
_entry.id   9b2130540c7266e5a1d84b5c87b18a9a
#
_cell.length_a   1.000
_cell.length_b   1.000
_cell.length_c   1.000
_cell.angle_alpha   90.00
_cell.angle_beta   90.00
_cell.angle_gamma   90.00
#
_symmetry.space_group_name_H-M   'P 1'
#
loop_
_entity.id
_entity.type
_entity.pdbx_description
1 polymer ?
#
loop_
_entity_poly.entity_id
_entity_poly.type
_entity_poly.pdbx_seq_one_letter_code
_entity_poly.pdbx_strand_id
1 'polypeptide(L)'
;KCRFISLAGKAVSWNENDKAAGWEREIGVTANGDKALEAHAYKMAMLLEVINFTIPGVPCVYQGDEYGEAGAHDPDNRHMMKFKGLNQEQQLFRKKVQQLAQIRRSNMALLYGEYIPVKVTDTQLCFQRIYMGNVVDVVIDLNGESSIAVNGEKVWTL
;
A
#
# COMPACT_ATOMS: atom_id res chain seq x y z
N LYS A 1 11.01 -4.80 -13.00
CA LYS A 1 9.93 -3.82 -12.71
C LYS A 1 10.31 -3.08 -11.45
N CYS A 2 9.98 -1.79 -11.34
CA CYS A 2 10.32 -0.93 -10.21
C CYS A 2 9.41 -1.15 -8.99
N ARG A 3 9.82 -0.65 -7.85
CA ARG A 3 8.99 -0.55 -6.65
C ARG A 3 7.86 0.45 -6.88
N PHE A 4 6.66 0.13 -6.43
CA PHE A 4 5.49 0.98 -6.64
C PHE A 4 5.66 2.36 -6.01
N ILE A 5 6.24 2.45 -4.81
CA ILE A 5 6.45 3.72 -4.12
C ILE A 5 7.36 4.68 -4.91
N SER A 6 8.41 4.18 -5.56
CA SER A 6 9.29 4.98 -6.41
C SER A 6 8.62 5.41 -7.72
N LEU A 7 7.71 4.59 -8.24
CA LEU A 7 6.86 4.97 -9.37
C LEU A 7 5.87 6.07 -8.99
N ALA A 8 5.16 5.93 -7.86
CA ALA A 8 4.23 6.92 -7.33
C ALA A 8 4.92 8.24 -6.99
N GLY A 9 6.15 8.17 -6.49
CA GLY A 9 7.03 9.31 -6.21
C GLY A 9 7.75 9.89 -7.43
N LYS A 10 7.49 9.35 -8.62
CA LYS A 10 8.11 9.79 -9.89
C LYS A 10 9.65 9.74 -9.87
N ALA A 11 10.24 8.91 -9.01
CA ALA A 11 11.69 8.67 -9.01
C ALA A 11 12.11 7.82 -10.21
N VAL A 12 11.20 6.97 -10.69
CA VAL A 12 11.35 6.15 -11.89
C VAL A 12 10.09 6.26 -12.74
N SER A 13 10.22 5.94 -14.03
CA SER A 13 9.08 5.79 -14.93
C SER A 13 8.73 4.31 -15.13
N TRP A 14 7.56 4.05 -15.68
CA TRP A 14 7.15 2.70 -16.10
C TRP A 14 7.90 2.23 -17.36
N ASN A 15 8.71 3.11 -17.96
CA ASN A 15 9.44 2.80 -19.18
C ASN A 15 10.56 1.80 -18.90
N GLU A 16 10.60 0.70 -19.64
CA GLU A 16 11.66 -0.31 -19.53
C GLU A 16 13.06 0.19 -19.85
N ASN A 17 13.19 1.34 -20.53
CA ASN A 17 14.48 1.97 -20.84
C ASN A 17 15.17 2.58 -19.60
N ASP A 18 14.45 2.73 -18.46
CA ASP A 18 15.04 3.16 -17.19
C ASP A 18 15.81 2.04 -16.45
N LYS A 19 16.10 0.93 -17.12
CA LYS A 19 16.82 -0.21 -16.54
C LYS A 19 18.21 0.15 -15.99
N ALA A 20 18.85 1.17 -16.55
CA ALA A 20 20.16 1.63 -16.10
C ALA A 20 20.13 2.37 -14.76
N ALA A 21 18.98 2.91 -14.33
CA ALA A 21 18.91 3.76 -13.14
C ALA A 21 19.39 3.05 -11.86
N GLY A 22 18.97 1.81 -11.63
CA GLY A 22 19.37 1.04 -10.44
C GLY A 22 20.80 0.52 -10.45
N TRP A 23 21.50 0.56 -11.59
CA TRP A 23 22.91 0.18 -11.70
C TRP A 23 23.84 1.35 -11.43
N GLU A 24 23.39 2.57 -11.77
CA GLU A 24 24.25 3.76 -11.72
C GLU A 24 24.11 4.51 -10.38
N ARG A 25 22.96 4.38 -9.72
CA ARG A 25 22.67 5.09 -8.48
C ARG A 25 21.55 4.41 -7.69
N GLU A 26 21.56 4.56 -6.38
CA GLU A 26 20.44 4.21 -5.52
C GLU A 26 19.23 5.09 -5.83
N ILE A 27 18.06 4.49 -5.97
CA ILE A 27 16.81 5.19 -6.27
C ILE A 27 15.99 5.34 -4.98
N GLY A 28 15.67 6.59 -4.67
CA GLY A 28 14.81 6.93 -3.55
C GLY A 28 13.31 6.84 -3.87
N VAL A 29 12.51 7.33 -2.94
CA VAL A 29 11.06 7.47 -3.13
C VAL A 29 10.76 8.52 -4.19
N THR A 30 11.50 9.65 -4.18
CA THR A 30 11.37 10.73 -5.17
C THR A 30 12.73 11.04 -5.81
N ALA A 31 12.73 11.58 -7.02
CA ALA A 31 13.96 11.90 -7.74
C ALA A 31 14.82 12.98 -7.04
N ASN A 32 14.18 13.96 -6.40
CA ASN A 32 14.82 15.17 -5.90
C ASN A 32 14.62 15.40 -4.39
N GLY A 33 14.11 14.42 -3.66
CA GLY A 33 13.77 14.59 -2.24
C GLY A 33 12.58 15.53 -1.99
N ASP A 34 11.70 15.70 -2.97
CA ASP A 34 10.47 16.49 -2.85
C ASP A 34 9.55 15.88 -1.78
N LYS A 35 9.35 16.59 -0.68
CA LYS A 35 8.59 16.10 0.48
C LYS A 35 7.09 15.98 0.22
N ALA A 36 6.51 16.84 -0.60
CA ALA A 36 5.10 16.75 -0.96
C ALA A 36 4.84 15.51 -1.83
N LEU A 37 5.71 15.28 -2.80
CA LEU A 37 5.64 14.11 -3.66
C LEU A 37 5.98 12.82 -2.89
N GLU A 38 6.91 12.87 -1.93
CA GLU A 38 7.22 11.74 -1.04
C GLU A 38 5.99 11.35 -0.19
N ALA A 39 5.31 12.32 0.43
CA ALA A 39 4.09 12.08 1.18
C ALA A 39 2.97 11.50 0.31
N HIS A 40 2.82 11.99 -0.92
CA HIS A 40 1.92 11.43 -1.91
C HIS A 40 2.27 9.96 -2.24
N ALA A 41 3.54 9.66 -2.45
CA ALA A 41 4.00 8.31 -2.76
C ALA A 41 3.71 7.31 -1.63
N TYR A 42 3.95 7.71 -0.38
CA TYR A 42 3.59 6.90 0.79
C TYR A 42 2.07 6.71 0.92
N LYS A 43 1.27 7.76 0.65
CA LYS A 43 -0.20 7.63 0.60
C LYS A 43 -0.62 6.59 -0.44
N MET A 44 -0.13 6.70 -1.67
CA MET A 44 -0.48 5.78 -2.75
C MET A 44 -0.05 4.34 -2.47
N ALA A 45 1.16 4.15 -1.92
CA ALA A 45 1.63 2.83 -1.51
C ALA A 45 0.75 2.23 -0.39
N MET A 46 0.32 3.05 0.58
CA MET A 46 -0.58 2.58 1.65
C MET A 46 -1.96 2.21 1.11
N LEU A 47 -2.52 2.94 0.15
CA LEU A 47 -3.78 2.57 -0.50
C LEU A 47 -3.68 1.23 -1.23
N LEU A 48 -2.53 0.96 -1.85
CA LEU A 48 -2.27 -0.34 -2.47
C LEU A 48 -2.26 -1.46 -1.42
N GLU A 49 -1.65 -1.23 -0.25
CA GLU A 49 -1.68 -2.20 0.85
C GLU A 49 -3.10 -2.39 1.42
N VAL A 50 -3.91 -1.33 1.53
CA VAL A 50 -5.34 -1.47 1.89
C VAL A 50 -6.05 -2.41 0.93
N ILE A 51 -5.87 -2.23 -0.38
CA ILE A 51 -6.42 -3.13 -1.40
C ILE A 51 -5.93 -4.55 -1.17
N ASN A 52 -4.60 -4.74 -1.07
CA ASN A 52 -3.96 -6.05 -0.90
C ASN A 52 -4.53 -6.83 0.31
N PHE A 53 -4.76 -6.14 1.43
CA PHE A 53 -5.25 -6.78 2.66
C PHE A 53 -6.78 -6.94 2.72
N THR A 54 -7.56 -6.28 1.87
CA THR A 54 -9.04 -6.25 1.99
C THR A 54 -9.80 -6.93 0.86
N ILE A 55 -9.23 -7.03 -0.34
CA ILE A 55 -9.87 -7.77 -1.45
C ILE A 55 -9.88 -9.28 -1.18
N PRO A 56 -10.72 -10.05 -1.90
CA PRO A 56 -10.65 -11.51 -1.90
C PRO A 56 -9.29 -12.04 -2.35
N GLY A 57 -8.87 -13.15 -1.76
CA GLY A 57 -7.60 -13.80 -2.10
C GLY A 57 -6.60 -13.79 -0.95
N VAL A 58 -5.36 -14.16 -1.23
CA VAL A 58 -4.26 -14.17 -0.26
C VAL A 58 -3.42 -12.91 -0.45
N PRO A 59 -3.25 -12.07 0.60
CA PRO A 59 -2.37 -10.91 0.51
C PRO A 59 -0.95 -11.35 0.20
N CYS A 60 -0.33 -10.68 -0.76
CA CYS A 60 1.07 -10.90 -1.10
C CYS A 60 1.83 -9.60 -0.87
N VAL A 61 2.68 -9.58 0.15
CA VAL A 61 3.58 -8.46 0.45
C VAL A 61 4.98 -8.85 0.03
N TYR A 62 5.53 -8.17 -0.97
CA TYR A 62 6.91 -8.37 -1.36
C TYR A 62 7.84 -7.76 -0.32
N GLN A 63 8.98 -8.40 -0.04
CA GLN A 63 9.95 -7.92 0.96
C GLN A 63 10.28 -6.44 0.76
N GLY A 64 10.11 -5.64 1.79
CA GLY A 64 10.32 -4.20 1.76
C GLY A 64 9.06 -3.37 1.50
N ASP A 65 8.03 -3.92 0.85
CA ASP A 65 6.79 -3.18 0.62
C ASP A 65 6.10 -2.84 1.95
N GLU A 66 6.27 -3.68 2.99
CA GLU A 66 5.71 -3.45 4.31
C GLU A 66 6.25 -2.22 5.05
N TYR A 67 7.33 -1.61 4.55
CA TYR A 67 7.84 -0.34 5.08
C TYR A 67 8.12 0.70 3.98
N GLY A 68 7.62 0.47 2.76
CA GLY A 68 7.78 1.42 1.66
C GLY A 68 9.21 1.50 1.15
N GLU A 69 9.87 0.36 0.92
CA GLU A 69 11.20 0.32 0.31
C GLU A 69 11.16 0.89 -1.10
N ALA A 70 12.05 1.84 -1.37
CA ALA A 70 12.23 2.41 -2.69
C ALA A 70 13.08 1.48 -3.58
N GLY A 71 13.00 1.66 -4.89
CA GLY A 71 13.85 0.95 -5.83
C GLY A 71 13.40 1.09 -7.28
N ALA A 72 14.36 1.13 -8.18
CA ALA A 72 14.15 1.15 -9.63
C ALA A 72 13.87 -0.26 -10.18
N HIS A 73 14.23 -0.50 -11.43
CA HIS A 73 14.19 -1.82 -12.04
C HIS A 73 15.31 -2.73 -11.52
N ASP A 74 15.28 -4.01 -11.92
CA ASP A 74 16.31 -4.98 -11.55
C ASP A 74 17.73 -4.45 -11.82
N PRO A 75 18.64 -4.61 -10.85
CA PRO A 75 18.51 -5.33 -9.57
C PRO A 75 18.06 -4.46 -8.38
N ASP A 76 17.89 -3.16 -8.57
CA ASP A 76 17.66 -2.17 -7.51
C ASP A 76 16.34 -2.40 -6.74
N ASN A 77 15.34 -3.04 -7.35
CA ASN A 77 14.10 -3.44 -6.68
C ASN A 77 14.27 -4.65 -5.72
N ARG A 78 15.47 -5.24 -5.63
CA ARG A 78 15.74 -6.47 -4.87
C ARG A 78 16.73 -6.24 -3.73
N HIS A 79 16.63 -5.09 -3.06
CA HIS A 79 17.44 -4.83 -1.88
C HIS A 79 17.23 -5.88 -0.79
N MET A 80 18.25 -6.09 0.02
CA MET A 80 18.13 -6.92 1.21
C MET A 80 17.14 -6.30 2.20
N MET A 81 16.34 -7.14 2.83
CA MET A 81 15.36 -6.68 3.82
C MET A 81 16.03 -5.95 4.98
N LYS A 82 15.50 -4.79 5.33
CA LYS A 82 15.98 -3.97 6.45
C LYS A 82 15.21 -4.30 7.73
N PHE A 83 15.84 -4.99 8.65
CA PHE A 83 15.28 -5.29 9.97
C PHE A 83 15.48 -4.16 10.97
N LYS A 84 16.44 -3.26 10.72
CA LYS A 84 16.82 -2.11 11.56
C LYS A 84 17.08 -0.89 10.68
N GLY A 85 17.16 0.30 11.30
CA GLY A 85 17.54 1.52 10.61
C GLY A 85 16.46 2.12 9.71
N LEU A 86 15.20 1.75 9.89
CA LEU A 86 14.08 2.40 9.21
C LEU A 86 13.94 3.84 9.67
N ASN A 87 13.72 4.77 8.73
CA ASN A 87 13.41 6.16 9.05
C ASN A 87 11.99 6.29 9.63
N GLN A 88 11.61 7.50 10.06
CA GLN A 88 10.34 7.75 10.72
C GLN A 88 9.14 7.40 9.83
N GLU A 89 9.16 7.78 8.56
CA GLU A 89 8.09 7.49 7.60
C GLU A 89 7.92 5.99 7.38
N GLN A 90 9.03 5.28 7.20
CA GLN A 90 9.04 3.82 7.05
C GLN A 90 8.51 3.10 8.29
N GLN A 91 8.85 3.60 9.49
CA GLN A 91 8.33 3.02 10.74
C GLN A 91 6.82 3.23 10.87
N LEU A 92 6.31 4.43 10.53
CA LEU A 92 4.88 4.74 10.53
C LEU A 92 4.13 3.88 9.50
N PHE A 93 4.68 3.78 8.31
CA PHE A 93 4.12 2.94 7.24
C PHE A 93 4.03 1.48 7.69
N ARG A 94 5.12 0.92 8.20
CA ARG A 94 5.17 -0.47 8.70
C ARG A 94 4.13 -0.72 9.80
N LYS A 95 3.96 0.23 10.72
CA LYS A 95 2.95 0.13 11.78
C LYS A 95 1.53 0.04 11.19
N LYS A 96 1.22 0.84 10.17
CA LYS A 96 -0.08 0.80 9.49
C LYS A 96 -0.30 -0.52 8.75
N VAL A 97 0.71 -1.06 8.07
CA VAL A 97 0.63 -2.38 7.42
C VAL A 97 0.41 -3.49 8.45
N GLN A 98 1.06 -3.44 9.61
CA GLN A 98 0.81 -4.37 10.71
C GLN A 98 -0.65 -4.29 11.20
N GLN A 99 -1.23 -3.10 11.29
CA GLN A 99 -2.65 -2.92 11.64
C GLN A 99 -3.56 -3.55 10.59
N LEU A 100 -3.30 -3.37 9.29
CA LEU A 100 -4.06 -4.01 8.21
C LEU A 100 -4.01 -5.55 8.31
N ALA A 101 -2.84 -6.11 8.55
CA ALA A 101 -2.67 -7.53 8.76
C ALA A 101 -3.46 -8.04 9.97
N GLN A 102 -3.47 -7.28 11.06
CA GLN A 102 -4.25 -7.59 12.26
C GLN A 102 -5.76 -7.56 11.97
N ILE A 103 -6.24 -6.48 11.33
CA ILE A 103 -7.66 -6.33 10.95
C ILE A 103 -8.08 -7.52 10.08
N ARG A 104 -7.29 -7.90 9.07
CA ARG A 104 -7.61 -9.05 8.23
C ARG A 104 -7.70 -10.35 9.03
N ARG A 105 -6.74 -10.63 9.89
CA ARG A 105 -6.71 -11.86 10.70
C ARG A 105 -7.85 -11.97 11.69
N SER A 106 -8.35 -10.82 12.17
CA SER A 106 -9.40 -10.75 13.19
C SER A 106 -10.82 -10.72 12.61
N ASN A 107 -10.96 -10.64 11.27
CA ASN A 107 -12.28 -10.50 10.65
C ASN A 107 -12.52 -11.57 9.58
N MET A 108 -13.45 -12.47 9.90
CA MET A 108 -13.83 -13.59 9.03
C MET A 108 -14.36 -13.10 7.68
N ALA A 109 -15.01 -11.93 7.63
CA ALA A 109 -15.47 -11.33 6.39
C ALA A 109 -14.31 -11.05 5.41
N LEU A 110 -13.14 -10.62 5.89
CA LEU A 110 -11.97 -10.39 5.04
C LEU A 110 -11.31 -11.71 4.58
N LEU A 111 -11.49 -12.80 5.32
CA LEU A 111 -10.93 -14.11 4.99
C LEU A 111 -11.83 -14.87 4.01
N TYR A 112 -13.13 -14.94 4.29
CA TYR A 112 -14.07 -15.83 3.60
C TYR A 112 -15.27 -15.12 3.00
N GLY A 113 -15.44 -13.82 3.28
CA GLY A 113 -16.64 -13.07 2.92
C GLY A 113 -16.80 -12.81 1.44
N GLU A 114 -18.04 -12.60 1.03
CA GLU A 114 -18.39 -12.10 -0.29
C GLU A 114 -17.84 -10.68 -0.50
N TYR A 115 -17.52 -10.35 -1.73
CA TYR A 115 -17.13 -9.01 -2.16
C TYR A 115 -18.32 -8.32 -2.81
N ILE A 116 -18.72 -7.20 -2.24
CA ILE A 116 -19.87 -6.42 -2.73
C ILE A 116 -19.39 -5.01 -3.05
N PRO A 117 -19.27 -4.63 -4.33
CA PRO A 117 -18.94 -3.26 -4.71
C PRO A 117 -20.11 -2.34 -4.35
N VAL A 118 -19.81 -1.21 -3.70
CA VAL A 118 -20.80 -0.20 -3.29
C VAL A 118 -20.70 1.05 -4.15
N LYS A 119 -19.47 1.52 -4.40
CA LYS A 119 -19.22 2.70 -5.23
C LYS A 119 -17.89 2.55 -5.95
N VAL A 120 -17.90 2.79 -7.25
CA VAL A 120 -16.69 2.78 -8.09
C VAL A 120 -16.72 4.04 -8.96
N THR A 121 -15.69 4.88 -8.81
CA THR A 121 -15.45 6.08 -9.63
C THR A 121 -13.98 6.16 -9.96
N ASP A 122 -13.57 7.17 -10.72
CA ASP A 122 -12.13 7.38 -11.05
C ASP A 122 -11.26 7.64 -9.82
N THR A 123 -11.86 8.11 -8.71
CA THR A 123 -11.13 8.50 -7.50
C THR A 123 -11.54 7.76 -6.24
N GLN A 124 -12.61 6.98 -6.29
CA GLN A 124 -13.12 6.26 -5.13
C GLN A 124 -13.45 4.81 -5.47
N LEU A 125 -13.05 3.91 -4.58
CA LEU A 125 -13.46 2.51 -4.54
C LEU A 125 -14.02 2.21 -3.17
N CYS A 126 -15.35 1.93 -3.10
CA CYS A 126 -16.00 1.53 -1.86
C CYS A 126 -16.62 0.14 -2.06
N PHE A 127 -16.38 -0.74 -1.11
CA PHE A 127 -16.95 -2.09 -1.14
C PHE A 127 -17.15 -2.64 0.27
N GLN A 128 -17.94 -3.68 0.35
CA GLN A 128 -18.18 -4.46 1.56
C GLN A 128 -17.59 -5.87 1.42
N ARG A 129 -17.15 -6.42 2.54
CA ARG A 129 -16.87 -7.84 2.72
C ARG A 129 -17.84 -8.35 3.77
N ILE A 130 -18.62 -9.40 3.45
CA ILE A 130 -19.68 -9.89 4.33
C ILE A 130 -19.53 -11.40 4.54
N TYR A 131 -19.54 -11.83 5.80
CA TYR A 131 -19.54 -13.23 6.17
C TYR A 131 -20.27 -13.47 7.49
N MET A 132 -21.37 -14.26 7.49
CA MET A 132 -22.12 -14.67 8.69
C MET A 132 -22.41 -13.53 9.67
N GLY A 133 -22.85 -12.38 9.19
CA GLY A 133 -23.17 -11.21 10.01
C GLY A 133 -21.97 -10.31 10.34
N ASN A 134 -20.73 -10.73 10.05
CA ASN A 134 -19.57 -9.85 10.11
C ASN A 134 -19.49 -9.04 8.82
N VAL A 135 -19.53 -7.72 8.94
CA VAL A 135 -19.47 -6.78 7.82
C VAL A 135 -18.23 -5.92 7.96
N VAL A 136 -17.45 -5.84 6.90
CA VAL A 136 -16.31 -4.93 6.80
C VAL A 136 -16.54 -3.99 5.63
N ASP A 137 -16.66 -2.70 5.93
CA ASP A 137 -16.77 -1.62 4.95
C ASP A 137 -15.37 -1.08 4.65
N VAL A 138 -15.04 -0.97 3.37
CA VAL A 138 -13.76 -0.43 2.90
C VAL A 138 -14.02 0.76 2.00
N VAL A 139 -13.42 1.88 2.34
CA VAL A 139 -13.45 3.12 1.55
C VAL A 139 -12.03 3.47 1.17
N ILE A 140 -11.77 3.53 -0.13
CA ILE A 140 -10.51 4.00 -0.70
C ILE A 140 -10.81 5.26 -1.48
N ASP A 141 -10.21 6.38 -1.07
CA ASP A 141 -10.40 7.68 -1.70
C ASP A 141 -9.05 8.34 -2.00
N LEU A 142 -8.78 8.58 -3.27
CA LEU A 142 -7.52 9.21 -3.69
C LEU A 142 -7.41 10.67 -3.23
N ASN A 143 -8.55 11.36 -3.06
CA ASN A 143 -8.62 12.78 -2.74
C ASN A 143 -9.09 13.07 -1.30
N GLY A 144 -9.64 12.07 -0.62
CA GLY A 144 -10.19 12.19 0.72
C GLY A 144 -9.59 11.21 1.73
N GLU A 145 -10.36 10.97 2.78
CA GLU A 145 -10.03 9.98 3.82
C GLU A 145 -10.36 8.57 3.34
N SER A 146 -9.41 7.67 3.44
CA SER A 146 -9.65 6.24 3.25
C SER A 146 -9.80 5.55 4.61
N SER A 147 -10.71 4.57 4.70
CA SER A 147 -11.02 3.96 5.99
C SER A 147 -11.48 2.51 5.87
N ILE A 148 -11.36 1.79 6.99
CA ILE A 148 -11.94 0.47 7.19
C ILE A 148 -12.83 0.54 8.42
N ALA A 149 -14.09 0.09 8.29
CA ALA A 149 -14.99 -0.08 9.41
C ALA A 149 -15.40 -1.56 9.54
N VAL A 150 -15.56 -2.03 10.77
CA VAL A 150 -16.02 -3.38 11.09
C VAL A 150 -17.32 -3.26 11.86
N ASN A 151 -18.39 -3.83 11.33
CA ASN A 151 -19.74 -3.77 11.90
C ASN A 151 -20.18 -2.33 12.25
N GLY A 152 -19.81 -1.37 11.39
CA GLY A 152 -20.11 0.06 11.53
C GLY A 152 -19.12 0.86 12.39
N GLU A 153 -18.19 0.22 13.09
CA GLU A 153 -17.15 0.90 13.86
C GLU A 153 -15.90 1.12 13.01
N LYS A 154 -15.43 2.38 12.89
CA LYS A 154 -14.22 2.72 12.15
C LYS A 154 -12.99 2.26 12.94
N VAL A 155 -12.22 1.32 12.36
CA VAL A 155 -11.07 0.67 13.01
C VAL A 155 -9.74 1.09 12.42
N TRP A 156 -9.75 1.73 11.24
CA TRP A 156 -8.54 2.19 10.57
C TRP A 156 -8.82 3.38 9.64
N THR A 157 -7.85 4.30 9.54
CA THR A 157 -7.90 5.47 8.63
C THR A 157 -6.54 5.83 8.05
N LEU A 158 -6.58 6.47 6.86
CA LEU A 158 -5.44 7.07 6.18
C LEU A 158 -5.74 8.52 5.84
#